data_dd0187bb60ed9e2ab4a5be6c3b43edac
#
_entry.id   dd0187bb60ed9e2ab4a5be6c3b43edac
#
_cell.length_a   1.000
_cell.length_b   1.000
_cell.length_c   1.000
_cell.angle_alpha   90.00
_cell.angle_beta   90.00
_cell.angle_gamma   90.00
#
_symmetry.space_group_name_H-M   'P 1'
#
loop_
_entity.id
_entity.type
_entity.pdbx_description
1 polymer ?
#
loop_
_entity_poly.entity_id
_entity_poly.type
_entity_poly.pdbx_seq_one_letter_code
_entity_poly.pdbx_strand_id
1 'polypeptide(L)'
;PLLVILGGAKAKDKLPMLQYFKNTADQLIVGGATSNTILKARGINIGNSIHDVIPREMIKEIIRYKHLMLPIDYVIHKKTLLDIGKKTRAVIASEIKKARTIIWNGPFGLIEKKAFCGGTLAIAKAIAANRNAYSVAGGGETVMFLKKYRLDKKFSFISTGGGAMFSFLAGQKLPGIEALKNSKK
;
A
#
# COMPACT_ATOMS: atom_id res chain seq x y z
N PRO A 1 -12.37 -12.29 2.44
CA PRO A 1 -12.22 -11.06 1.66
C PRO A 1 -10.76 -10.73 1.37
N LEU A 2 -10.48 -10.17 0.17
CA LEU A 2 -9.17 -9.69 -0.26
C LEU A 2 -9.03 -8.20 0.07
N LEU A 3 -8.06 -7.89 0.91
CA LEU A 3 -7.66 -6.54 1.24
C LEU A 3 -6.30 -6.20 0.59
N VAL A 4 -6.25 -5.11 -0.17
CA VAL A 4 -5.00 -4.61 -0.78
C VAL A 4 -4.65 -3.26 -0.17
N ILE A 5 -3.42 -3.14 0.36
CA ILE A 5 -2.91 -1.94 1.04
C ILE A 5 -1.69 -1.43 0.28
N LEU A 6 -1.77 -0.21 -0.25
CA LEU A 6 -0.74 0.40 -1.09
C LEU A 6 -0.29 1.74 -0.53
N GLY A 7 1.00 1.85 -0.22
CA GLY A 7 1.63 3.07 0.25
C GLY A 7 2.93 3.38 -0.49
N GLY A 8 3.80 4.17 0.14
CA GLY A 8 5.12 4.53 -0.37
C GLY A 8 5.18 5.92 -1.02
N ALA A 9 6.37 6.30 -1.48
CA ALA A 9 6.70 7.64 -1.94
C ALA A 9 6.38 7.91 -3.42
N LYS A 10 6.06 6.87 -4.22
CA LYS A 10 5.81 6.98 -5.67
C LYS A 10 4.42 6.46 -6.01
N ALA A 11 3.49 7.36 -6.35
CA ALA A 11 2.13 6.98 -6.72
C ALA A 11 2.10 6.26 -8.07
N LYS A 12 2.90 6.70 -9.05
CA LYS A 12 2.96 6.11 -10.40
C LYS A 12 3.21 4.61 -10.38
N ASP A 13 4.06 4.14 -9.46
CA ASP A 13 4.39 2.72 -9.34
C ASP A 13 3.22 1.88 -8.81
N LYS A 14 2.21 2.52 -8.20
CA LYS A 14 1.04 1.85 -7.61
C LYS A 14 -0.20 1.84 -8.53
N LEU A 15 -0.21 2.69 -9.57
CA LEU A 15 -1.35 2.82 -10.48
C LEU A 15 -1.70 1.51 -11.20
N PRO A 16 -0.74 0.74 -11.75
CA PRO A 16 -1.06 -0.53 -12.40
C PRO A 16 -1.73 -1.52 -11.44
N MET A 17 -1.32 -1.53 -10.18
CA MET A 17 -1.94 -2.38 -9.16
C MET A 17 -3.36 -1.93 -8.82
N LEU A 18 -3.57 -0.62 -8.64
CA LEU A 18 -4.90 -0.09 -8.41
C LEU A 18 -5.84 -0.48 -9.55
N GLN A 19 -5.38 -0.37 -10.80
CA GLN A 19 -6.15 -0.78 -11.97
C GLN A 19 -6.44 -2.28 -12.00
N TYR A 20 -5.46 -3.11 -11.64
CA TYR A 20 -5.64 -4.55 -11.61
C TYR A 20 -6.63 -4.99 -10.52
N PHE A 21 -6.46 -4.45 -9.29
CA PHE A 21 -7.27 -4.89 -8.15
C PHE A 21 -8.63 -4.20 -8.03
N LYS A 22 -8.95 -3.20 -8.86
CA LYS A 22 -10.23 -2.47 -8.78
C LYS A 22 -11.47 -3.35 -8.84
N ASN A 23 -11.39 -4.48 -9.56
CA ASN A 23 -12.52 -5.38 -9.78
C ASN A 23 -12.39 -6.69 -8.99
N THR A 24 -11.27 -6.93 -8.31
CA THR A 24 -10.98 -8.20 -7.63
C THR A 24 -10.80 -8.05 -6.13
N ALA A 25 -10.35 -6.89 -5.65
CA ALA A 25 -10.22 -6.63 -4.23
C ALA A 25 -11.56 -6.22 -3.63
N ASP A 26 -11.90 -6.82 -2.47
CA ASP A 26 -13.05 -6.40 -1.67
C ASP A 26 -12.84 -5.03 -1.03
N GLN A 27 -11.57 -4.68 -0.75
CA GLN A 27 -11.18 -3.37 -0.24
C GLN A 27 -9.78 -2.98 -0.73
N LEU A 28 -9.66 -1.74 -1.22
CA LEU A 28 -8.38 -1.09 -1.56
C LEU A 28 -8.11 0.05 -0.57
N ILE A 29 -6.97 0.03 0.10
CA ILE A 29 -6.55 1.09 1.01
C ILE A 29 -5.27 1.71 0.47
N VAL A 30 -5.27 3.02 0.26
CA VAL A 30 -4.09 3.74 -0.23
C VAL A 30 -3.61 4.77 0.78
N GLY A 31 -2.28 4.92 0.87
CA GLY A 31 -1.61 5.89 1.74
C GLY A 31 -0.39 6.50 1.08
N GLY A 32 0.39 7.25 1.85
CA GLY A 32 1.61 7.91 1.38
C GLY A 32 1.38 8.80 0.17
N ALA A 33 2.34 8.85 -0.76
CA ALA A 33 2.24 9.69 -1.97
C ALA A 33 1.05 9.31 -2.87
N THR A 34 0.60 8.04 -2.84
CA THR A 34 -0.55 7.59 -3.63
C THR A 34 -1.83 8.30 -3.17
N SER A 35 -2.10 8.32 -1.86
CA SER A 35 -3.26 9.05 -1.32
C SER A 35 -3.14 10.56 -1.54
N ASN A 36 -1.94 11.13 -1.33
CA ASN A 36 -1.71 12.56 -1.54
C ASN A 36 -1.99 12.97 -2.99
N THR A 37 -1.58 12.15 -3.95
CA THR A 37 -1.83 12.37 -5.39
C THR A 37 -3.33 12.41 -5.69
N ILE A 38 -4.10 11.48 -5.14
CA ILE A 38 -5.55 11.43 -5.32
C ILE A 38 -6.24 12.63 -4.64
N LEU A 39 -5.82 12.99 -3.42
CA LEU A 39 -6.36 14.15 -2.69
C LEU A 39 -6.10 15.45 -3.45
N LYS A 40 -4.88 15.66 -3.93
CA LYS A 40 -4.49 16.82 -4.74
C LYS A 40 -5.36 16.93 -5.99
N ALA A 41 -5.57 15.83 -6.68
CA ALA A 41 -6.40 15.79 -7.89
C ALA A 41 -7.88 16.04 -7.60
N ARG A 42 -8.35 15.79 -6.37
CA ARG A 42 -9.68 16.17 -5.86
C ARG A 42 -9.77 17.63 -5.40
N GLY A 43 -8.71 18.43 -5.56
CA GLY A 43 -8.66 19.81 -5.11
C GLY A 43 -8.42 19.99 -3.61
N ILE A 44 -8.10 18.91 -2.88
CA ILE A 44 -7.82 18.98 -1.45
C ILE A 44 -6.41 19.53 -1.24
N ASN A 45 -6.28 20.49 -0.34
CA ASN A 45 -4.98 21.07 0.01
C ASN A 45 -4.15 20.04 0.82
N ILE A 46 -3.07 19.57 0.22
CA ILE A 46 -2.11 18.65 0.83
C ILE A 46 -0.82 19.36 1.30
N GLY A 47 -0.79 20.68 1.24
CA GLY A 47 0.39 21.49 1.58
C GLY A 47 1.62 21.12 0.75
N ASN A 48 2.74 20.90 1.43
CA ASN A 48 4.03 20.55 0.81
C ASN A 48 4.23 19.03 0.66
N SER A 49 3.17 18.24 0.72
CA SER A 49 3.26 16.79 0.71
C SER A 49 3.69 16.24 -0.64
N ILE A 50 4.49 15.17 -0.61
CA ILE A 50 4.93 14.47 -1.83
C ILE A 50 3.70 13.92 -2.56
N HIS A 51 3.65 14.15 -3.87
CA HIS A 51 2.63 13.65 -4.77
C HIS A 51 3.19 13.54 -6.19
N ASP A 52 2.59 12.72 -7.02
CA ASP A 52 2.91 12.61 -8.45
C ASP A 52 1.88 13.36 -9.30
N VAL A 53 2.30 13.81 -10.48
CA VAL A 53 1.38 14.28 -11.51
C VAL A 53 0.96 13.08 -12.35
N ILE A 54 -0.33 12.80 -12.38
CA ILE A 54 -0.93 11.69 -13.14
C ILE A 54 -2.05 12.20 -14.06
N PRO A 55 -2.34 11.52 -15.18
CA PRO A 55 -3.37 11.96 -16.12
C PRO A 55 -4.75 12.09 -15.44
N ARG A 56 -5.49 13.14 -15.81
CA ARG A 56 -6.83 13.42 -15.25
C ARG A 56 -7.79 12.25 -15.40
N GLU A 57 -7.77 11.60 -16.55
CA GLU A 57 -8.68 10.48 -16.83
C GLU A 57 -8.41 9.29 -15.90
N MET A 58 -7.15 9.01 -15.62
CA MET A 58 -6.77 7.97 -14.67
C MET A 58 -7.25 8.30 -13.24
N ILE A 59 -7.16 9.56 -12.82
CA ILE A 59 -7.70 10.00 -11.54
C ILE A 59 -9.21 9.82 -11.47
N LYS A 60 -9.94 10.22 -12.51
CA LYS A 60 -11.39 10.05 -12.57
C LYS A 60 -11.78 8.58 -12.45
N GLU A 61 -11.03 7.70 -13.08
CA GLU A 61 -11.23 6.26 -12.99
C GLU A 61 -10.99 5.76 -11.55
N ILE A 62 -9.85 6.11 -10.94
CA ILE A 62 -9.50 5.67 -9.58
C ILE A 62 -10.53 6.14 -8.55
N ILE A 63 -11.00 7.37 -8.67
CA ILE A 63 -11.99 7.94 -7.73
C ILE A 63 -13.33 7.19 -7.75
N ARG A 64 -13.67 6.55 -8.86
CA ARG A 64 -14.91 5.77 -9.02
C ARG A 64 -14.85 4.37 -8.42
N TYR A 65 -13.67 3.92 -7.93
CA TYR A 65 -13.59 2.61 -7.30
C TYR A 65 -14.39 2.59 -6.00
N LYS A 66 -15.47 1.80 -5.98
CA LYS A 66 -16.42 1.73 -4.86
C LYS A 66 -15.76 1.36 -3.54
N HIS A 67 -14.71 0.57 -3.59
CA HIS A 67 -14.02 0.01 -2.43
C HIS A 67 -12.65 0.66 -2.19
N LEU A 68 -12.45 1.89 -2.70
CA LEU A 68 -11.23 2.67 -2.44
C LEU A 68 -11.37 3.46 -1.15
N MET A 69 -10.48 3.21 -0.21
CA MET A 69 -10.37 3.94 1.04
C MET A 69 -9.12 4.84 1.04
N LEU A 70 -9.34 6.12 1.31
CA LEU A 70 -8.31 7.12 1.57
C LEU A 70 -8.21 7.39 3.08
N PRO A 71 -7.05 7.84 3.59
CA PRO A 71 -6.92 8.30 4.95
C PRO A 71 -7.90 9.47 5.24
N ILE A 72 -8.49 9.46 6.43
CA ILE A 72 -9.45 10.46 6.89
C ILE A 72 -8.85 11.48 7.86
N ASP A 73 -7.68 11.20 8.41
CA ASP A 73 -6.89 12.09 9.25
C ASP A 73 -5.40 11.83 9.10
N TYR A 74 -4.59 12.83 9.43
CA TYR A 74 -3.15 12.83 9.18
C TYR A 74 -2.37 13.36 10.37
N VAL A 75 -1.10 12.96 10.47
CA VAL A 75 -0.08 13.64 11.28
C VAL A 75 0.62 14.65 10.36
N ILE A 76 0.42 15.93 10.68
CA ILE A 76 0.93 17.04 9.87
C ILE A 76 2.11 17.70 10.56
N HIS A 77 3.18 17.96 9.82
CA HIS A 77 4.30 18.76 10.30
C HIS A 77 4.77 19.71 9.19
N LYS A 78 4.95 21.01 9.51
CA LYS A 78 5.35 22.05 8.55
C LYS A 78 4.55 22.01 7.24
N LYS A 79 3.22 21.94 7.34
CA LYS A 79 2.28 21.84 6.21
C LYS A 79 2.48 20.60 5.33
N THR A 80 3.07 19.53 5.85
CA THR A 80 3.30 18.27 5.12
C THR A 80 2.60 17.12 5.84
N LEU A 81 1.86 16.30 5.09
CA LEU A 81 1.22 15.07 5.58
C LEU A 81 2.32 14.00 5.70
N LEU A 82 2.76 13.70 6.90
CA LEU A 82 3.91 12.82 7.15
C LEU A 82 3.53 11.42 7.64
N ASP A 83 2.31 11.23 8.14
CA ASP A 83 1.79 9.92 8.53
C ASP A 83 0.25 9.97 8.55
N ILE A 84 -0.40 8.83 8.63
CA ILE A 84 -1.84 8.72 8.88
C ILE A 84 -2.16 8.92 10.36
N GLY A 85 -3.30 9.55 10.63
CA GLY A 85 -3.76 9.85 11.98
C GLY A 85 -4.38 8.65 12.71
N LYS A 86 -4.79 8.88 13.95
CA LYS A 86 -5.34 7.82 14.83
C LYS A 86 -6.66 7.24 14.31
N LYS A 87 -7.55 8.08 13.75
CA LYS A 87 -8.84 7.63 13.22
C LYS A 87 -8.63 6.70 12.02
N THR A 88 -7.76 7.09 11.09
CA THR A 88 -7.38 6.26 9.93
C THR A 88 -6.80 4.91 10.37
N ARG A 89 -5.90 4.91 11.35
CA ARG A 89 -5.31 3.67 11.89
C ARG A 89 -6.37 2.72 12.44
N ALA A 90 -7.36 3.24 13.16
CA ALA A 90 -8.44 2.44 13.73
C ALA A 90 -9.33 1.81 12.64
N VAL A 91 -9.70 2.60 11.61
CA VAL A 91 -10.50 2.08 10.50
C VAL A 91 -9.71 1.02 9.71
N ILE A 92 -8.44 1.26 9.39
CA ILE A 92 -7.60 0.28 8.70
C ILE A 92 -7.47 -1.02 9.52
N ALA A 93 -7.27 -0.93 10.82
CA ALA A 93 -7.19 -2.11 11.69
C ALA A 93 -8.51 -2.92 11.68
N SER A 94 -9.66 -2.24 11.62
CA SER A 94 -10.97 -2.90 11.47
C SER A 94 -11.09 -3.66 10.15
N GLU A 95 -10.65 -3.07 9.03
CA GLU A 95 -10.68 -3.74 7.72
C GLU A 95 -9.69 -4.93 7.68
N ILE A 96 -8.49 -4.76 8.24
CA ILE A 96 -7.52 -5.85 8.37
C ILE A 96 -8.10 -7.04 9.13
N LYS A 97 -8.86 -6.80 10.21
CA LYS A 97 -9.48 -7.86 11.02
C LYS A 97 -10.50 -8.71 10.24
N LYS A 98 -11.19 -8.11 9.26
CA LYS A 98 -12.20 -8.78 8.42
C LYS A 98 -11.57 -9.60 7.28
N ALA A 99 -10.36 -9.24 6.85
CA ALA A 99 -9.70 -9.81 5.69
C ALA A 99 -9.28 -11.27 5.90
N ARG A 100 -9.33 -12.06 4.82
CA ARG A 100 -8.80 -13.42 4.73
C ARG A 100 -7.55 -13.51 3.89
N THR A 101 -7.36 -12.58 2.97
CA THR A 101 -6.13 -12.40 2.19
C THR A 101 -5.74 -10.94 2.24
N ILE A 102 -4.49 -10.66 2.55
CA ILE A 102 -3.95 -9.30 2.67
C ILE A 102 -2.71 -9.18 1.80
N ILE A 103 -2.70 -8.19 0.90
CA ILE A 103 -1.53 -7.81 0.11
C ILE A 103 -1.12 -6.41 0.54
N TRP A 104 0.11 -6.25 1.04
CA TRP A 104 0.60 -4.96 1.49
C TRP A 104 1.92 -4.57 0.83
N ASN A 105 1.98 -3.36 0.29
CA ASN A 105 3.22 -2.78 -0.22
C ASN A 105 3.30 -1.27 0.01
N GLY A 106 4.40 -0.86 0.58
CA GLY A 106 4.75 0.54 0.82
C GLY A 106 4.23 1.06 2.17
N PRO A 107 5.07 1.85 2.86
CA PRO A 107 4.73 2.48 4.13
C PRO A 107 3.69 3.60 3.96
N PHE A 108 2.97 3.92 5.04
CA PHE A 108 1.97 4.99 5.06
C PHE A 108 2.47 6.28 5.71
N GLY A 109 3.69 6.28 6.23
CA GLY A 109 4.31 7.43 6.85
C GLY A 109 5.81 7.53 6.54
N LEU A 110 6.45 8.57 7.02
CA LEU A 110 7.90 8.78 6.89
C LEU A 110 8.62 7.90 7.90
N ILE A 111 8.85 6.64 7.51
CA ILE A 111 9.34 5.57 8.40
C ILE A 111 10.76 5.75 8.92
N GLU A 112 11.55 6.63 8.30
CA GLU A 112 12.88 7.02 8.73
C GLU A 112 12.84 7.80 10.05
N LYS A 113 11.72 8.48 10.33
CA LYS A 113 11.52 9.26 11.55
C LYS A 113 10.52 8.58 12.47
N LYS A 114 10.94 8.25 13.69
CA LYS A 114 10.11 7.59 14.71
C LYS A 114 8.78 8.31 14.98
N ALA A 115 8.77 9.64 14.89
CA ALA A 115 7.56 10.44 15.09
C ALA A 115 6.48 10.23 14.02
N PHE A 116 6.84 9.74 12.82
CA PHE A 116 5.97 9.66 11.65
C PHE A 116 5.85 8.25 11.06
N CYS A 117 6.20 7.22 11.82
CA CYS A 117 6.08 5.81 11.40
C CYS A 117 4.93 5.05 12.08
N GLY A 118 4.14 5.74 12.89
CA GLY A 118 3.11 5.12 13.72
C GLY A 118 1.97 4.49 12.93
N GLY A 119 1.63 5.05 11.76
CA GLY A 119 0.64 4.48 10.84
C GLY A 119 1.12 3.16 10.26
N THR A 120 2.33 3.14 9.71
CA THR A 120 2.95 1.92 9.18
C THR A 120 3.06 0.83 10.26
N LEU A 121 3.46 1.21 11.48
CA LEU A 121 3.57 0.27 12.59
C LEU A 121 2.20 -0.27 13.03
N ALA A 122 1.15 0.56 13.03
CA ALA A 122 -0.21 0.12 13.35
C ALA A 122 -0.72 -0.90 12.33
N ILE A 123 -0.51 -0.65 11.03
CA ILE A 123 -0.85 -1.59 9.95
C ILE A 123 -0.10 -2.91 10.14
N ALA A 124 1.23 -2.86 10.33
CA ALA A 124 2.05 -4.05 10.52
C ALA A 124 1.59 -4.90 11.70
N LYS A 125 1.30 -4.27 12.84
CA LYS A 125 0.80 -4.96 14.04
C LYS A 125 -0.59 -5.56 13.83
N ALA A 126 -1.49 -4.84 13.17
CA ALA A 126 -2.83 -5.33 12.89
C ALA A 126 -2.80 -6.57 11.97
N ILE A 127 -1.97 -6.54 10.91
CA ILE A 127 -1.79 -7.70 10.01
C ILE A 127 -1.18 -8.88 10.80
N ALA A 128 -0.12 -8.63 11.57
CA ALA A 128 0.54 -9.66 12.38
C ALA A 128 -0.38 -10.30 13.43
N ALA A 129 -1.41 -9.57 13.90
CA ALA A 129 -2.41 -10.06 14.85
C ALA A 129 -3.54 -10.85 14.18
N ASN A 130 -3.81 -10.66 12.88
CA ASN A 130 -4.84 -11.40 12.14
C ASN A 130 -4.34 -12.79 11.72
N ARG A 131 -4.46 -13.76 12.61
CA ARG A 131 -4.07 -15.16 12.40
C ARG A 131 -4.91 -15.90 11.37
N ASN A 132 -6.06 -15.35 11.01
CA ASN A 132 -7.02 -15.96 10.08
C ASN A 132 -6.79 -15.53 8.62
N ALA A 133 -5.84 -14.63 8.37
CA ALA A 133 -5.55 -14.14 7.04
C ALA A 133 -4.22 -14.67 6.50
N TYR A 134 -4.20 -15.01 5.22
CA TYR A 134 -2.96 -15.17 4.47
C TYR A 134 -2.42 -13.77 4.11
N SER A 135 -1.28 -13.41 4.65
CA SER A 135 -0.71 -12.07 4.52
C SER A 135 0.58 -12.06 3.72
N VAL A 136 0.60 -11.23 2.66
CA VAL A 136 1.75 -11.00 1.79
C VAL A 136 2.23 -9.58 1.97
N ALA A 137 3.50 -9.39 2.29
CA ALA A 137 4.13 -8.08 2.29
C ALA A 137 5.28 -8.03 1.29
N GLY A 138 5.40 -6.91 0.56
CA GLY A 138 6.46 -6.70 -0.40
C GLY A 138 6.92 -5.25 -0.49
N GLY A 139 8.04 -5.05 -1.19
CA GLY A 139 8.72 -3.76 -1.30
C GLY A 139 9.81 -3.57 -0.25
N GLY A 140 10.97 -3.10 -0.69
CA GLY A 140 12.17 -3.01 0.14
C GLY A 140 11.95 -2.25 1.45
N GLU A 141 11.32 -1.07 1.38
CA GLU A 141 11.02 -0.24 2.56
C GLU A 141 10.10 -0.96 3.56
N THR A 142 9.04 -1.62 3.06
CA THR A 142 8.11 -2.38 3.89
C THR A 142 8.82 -3.54 4.58
N VAL A 143 9.59 -4.32 3.83
CA VAL A 143 10.32 -5.48 4.34
C VAL A 143 11.37 -5.07 5.37
N MET A 144 12.14 -4.02 5.09
CA MET A 144 13.10 -3.47 6.08
C MET A 144 12.41 -3.01 7.36
N PHE A 145 11.26 -2.33 7.22
CA PHE A 145 10.47 -1.88 8.36
C PHE A 145 9.98 -3.06 9.21
N LEU A 146 9.43 -4.09 8.57
CA LEU A 146 8.96 -5.30 9.26
C LEU A 146 10.09 -6.00 10.02
N LYS A 147 11.27 -6.14 9.41
CA LYS A 147 12.47 -6.71 10.05
C LYS A 147 12.93 -5.88 11.25
N LYS A 148 12.98 -4.53 11.10
CA LYS A 148 13.34 -3.61 12.19
C LYS A 148 12.46 -3.78 13.43
N TYR A 149 11.18 -4.03 13.24
CA TYR A 149 10.22 -4.23 14.34
C TYR A 149 9.97 -5.71 14.69
N ARG A 150 10.73 -6.64 14.11
CA ARG A 150 10.63 -8.10 14.34
C ARG A 150 9.23 -8.65 14.06
N LEU A 151 8.56 -8.11 13.04
CA LEU A 151 7.21 -8.49 12.62
C LEU A 151 7.21 -9.36 11.34
N ASP A 152 8.32 -9.44 10.62
CA ASP A 152 8.46 -10.17 9.36
C ASP A 152 8.01 -11.63 9.46
N LYS A 153 8.42 -12.33 10.53
CA LYS A 153 8.03 -13.74 10.80
C LYS A 153 6.55 -13.94 11.14
N LYS A 154 5.77 -12.86 11.26
CA LYS A 154 4.33 -12.92 11.54
C LYS A 154 3.49 -12.87 10.25
N PHE A 155 4.11 -12.65 9.11
CA PHE A 155 3.48 -12.64 7.79
C PHE A 155 3.58 -14.02 7.14
N SER A 156 2.57 -14.40 6.36
CA SER A 156 2.54 -15.67 5.64
C SER A 156 3.61 -15.72 4.55
N PHE A 157 3.86 -14.60 3.87
CA PHE A 157 4.87 -14.47 2.84
C PHE A 157 5.49 -13.08 2.79
N ILE A 158 6.80 -13.01 2.67
CA ILE A 158 7.57 -11.77 2.48
C ILE A 158 8.26 -11.82 1.12
N SER A 159 7.87 -10.91 0.23
CA SER A 159 8.50 -10.78 -1.08
C SER A 159 9.63 -9.76 -1.06
N THR A 160 10.83 -10.19 -1.41
CA THR A 160 11.98 -9.30 -1.61
C THR A 160 11.97 -8.63 -2.99
N GLY A 161 11.22 -9.17 -3.94
CA GLY A 161 11.08 -8.67 -5.31
C GLY A 161 9.90 -7.71 -5.48
N GLY A 162 9.89 -6.55 -4.79
CA GLY A 162 8.74 -5.65 -4.71
C GLY A 162 8.05 -5.35 -6.05
N GLY A 163 8.77 -4.87 -7.06
CA GLY A 163 8.23 -4.61 -8.40
C GLY A 163 7.80 -5.87 -9.13
N ALA A 164 8.64 -6.91 -9.10
CA ALA A 164 8.34 -8.20 -9.72
C ALA A 164 7.12 -8.89 -9.08
N MET A 165 6.96 -8.80 -7.75
CA MET A 165 5.77 -9.30 -7.07
C MET A 165 4.51 -8.63 -7.63
N PHE A 166 4.56 -7.33 -7.87
CA PHE A 166 3.42 -6.60 -8.39
C PHE A 166 3.09 -6.96 -9.83
N SER A 167 4.11 -7.01 -10.69
CA SER A 167 3.93 -7.45 -12.06
C SER A 167 3.33 -8.86 -12.12
N PHE A 168 3.81 -9.76 -11.25
CA PHE A 168 3.27 -11.12 -11.14
C PHE A 168 1.81 -11.14 -10.67
N LEU A 169 1.50 -10.42 -9.59
CA LEU A 169 0.13 -10.33 -9.06
C LEU A 169 -0.83 -9.63 -10.03
N ALA A 170 -0.33 -8.72 -10.85
CA ALA A 170 -1.07 -8.06 -11.93
C ALA A 170 -1.18 -8.93 -13.20
N GLY A 171 -0.79 -10.19 -13.15
CA GLY A 171 -0.87 -11.12 -14.28
C GLY A 171 0.12 -10.81 -15.41
N GLN A 172 1.11 -9.93 -15.17
CA GLN A 172 2.12 -9.60 -16.17
C GLN A 172 3.17 -10.70 -16.28
N LYS A 173 3.66 -10.93 -17.49
CA LYS A 173 4.77 -11.84 -17.72
C LYS A 173 6.05 -11.26 -17.13
N LEU A 174 6.78 -12.06 -16.35
CA LEU A 174 8.08 -11.68 -15.80
C LEU A 174 9.20 -12.20 -16.71
N PRO A 175 10.05 -11.31 -17.27
CA PRO A 175 11.09 -11.71 -18.23
C PRO A 175 11.98 -12.86 -17.73
N GLY A 176 12.39 -12.82 -16.45
CA GLY A 176 13.21 -13.88 -15.86
C GLY A 176 12.47 -15.24 -15.77
N ILE A 177 11.18 -15.23 -15.42
CA ILE A 177 10.38 -16.47 -15.38
C ILE A 177 10.16 -17.03 -16.80
N GLU A 178 9.87 -16.16 -17.76
CA GLU A 178 9.68 -16.57 -19.16
C GLU A 178 10.98 -17.13 -19.75
N ALA A 179 12.14 -16.52 -19.45
CA ALA A 179 13.44 -17.05 -19.86
C ALA A 179 13.68 -18.46 -19.30
N LEU A 180 13.40 -18.67 -18.00
CA LEU A 180 13.54 -19.99 -17.37
C LEU A 180 12.59 -21.04 -17.94
N LYS A 181 11.35 -20.68 -18.28
CA LYS A 181 10.41 -21.59 -18.95
C LYS A 181 10.91 -22.01 -20.34
N ASN A 182 11.50 -21.07 -21.08
CA ASN A 182 12.01 -21.30 -22.43
C ASN A 182 13.36 -22.04 -22.46
N SER A 183 14.14 -22.01 -21.37
CA SER A 183 15.43 -22.73 -21.26
C SER A 183 15.29 -24.23 -20.94
N LYS A 184 14.08 -24.72 -20.68
CA LYS A 184 13.78 -26.14 -20.43
C LYS A 184 13.46 -26.94 -21.71
N LYS A 185 13.84 -26.43 -22.87
CA LYS A 185 13.74 -27.15 -24.15
C LYS A 185 15.11 -27.66 -24.58
#